data_24cdd3d5af03aee4caff158fdb56588a
#
_entry.id   24cdd3d5af03aee4caff158fdb56588a
#
_cell.length_a   1.000
_cell.length_b   1.000
_cell.length_c   1.000
_cell.angle_alpha   90.00
_cell.angle_beta   90.00
_cell.angle_gamma   90.00
#
_symmetry.space_group_name_H-M   'P 1'
#
loop_
_entity.id
_entity.type
_entity.pdbx_description
1 polymer ?
#
loop_
_entity_poly.entity_id
_entity_poly.type
_entity_poly.pdbx_seq_one_letter_code
_entity_poly.pdbx_strand_id
1 'polypeptide(L)'
;MKRVFILLVAIATIFAQDTFAQEKPQKSEAERAEQKAKREQIMQTRLELLKSELNITPEQFVKFEPIYRKYRQEISRVTSMNKEARIKKANTTNENALKIVSARLANQIFTATVKQRYLMIFTEAIEPLQIMELYRIDERVSREAQKIIKSRSNTEATTATPPTK
;
A
#
# COMPACT_ATOMS: atom_id res chain seq x y z
N MET A 1 50.27 -4.84 51.23
CA MET A 1 48.88 -4.59 50.78
C MET A 1 48.89 -3.58 49.62
N LYS A 2 49.49 -3.89 48.47
CA LYS A 2 49.59 -2.99 47.27
C LYS A 2 49.50 -3.74 45.93
N ARG A 3 48.84 -4.90 45.86
CA ARG A 3 48.79 -5.71 44.63
C ARG A 3 47.39 -6.14 44.19
N VAL A 4 46.28 -5.55 44.71
CA VAL A 4 44.88 -5.93 44.39
C VAL A 4 44.15 -4.86 43.57
N PHE A 5 44.75 -3.70 43.27
CA PHE A 5 44.06 -2.57 42.62
C PHE A 5 44.26 -2.46 41.10
N ILE A 6 44.96 -3.40 40.45
CA ILE A 6 45.28 -3.31 38.99
C ILE A 6 44.41 -4.20 38.14
N LEU A 7 43.51 -5.02 38.72
CA LEU A 7 42.73 -6.01 37.97
C LEU A 7 41.26 -5.62 37.70
N LEU A 8 40.85 -4.39 38.04
CA LEU A 8 39.47 -3.91 37.91
C LEU A 8 39.25 -2.84 36.83
N VAL A 9 40.28 -2.48 36.04
CA VAL A 9 40.19 -1.47 34.98
C VAL A 9 40.15 -2.07 33.57
N ALA A 10 40.34 -3.40 33.43
CA ALA A 10 40.45 -4.04 32.10
C ALA A 10 39.14 -4.70 31.57
N ILE A 11 38.00 -4.56 32.24
CA ILE A 11 36.73 -5.19 31.81
C ILE A 11 35.69 -4.18 31.27
N ALA A 12 36.03 -2.87 31.21
CA ALA A 12 35.06 -1.83 30.79
C ALA A 12 35.14 -1.41 29.30
N THR A 13 35.94 -2.08 28.46
CA THR A 13 36.14 -1.66 27.07
C THR A 13 35.67 -2.64 25.97
N ILE A 14 34.82 -3.63 26.28
CA ILE A 14 34.37 -4.63 25.27
C ILE A 14 32.86 -4.57 25.00
N PHE A 15 32.14 -3.53 25.43
CA PHE A 15 30.71 -3.38 25.11
C PHE A 15 30.36 -2.13 24.30
N ALA A 16 31.25 -1.69 23.43
CA ALA A 16 30.96 -0.74 22.36
C ALA A 16 31.04 -1.45 21.01
N GLN A 17 30.28 -2.54 20.83
CA GLN A 17 29.99 -3.05 19.48
C GLN A 17 28.72 -2.41 19.01
N ASP A 18 28.93 -1.44 18.17
CA ASP A 18 28.04 -0.80 17.24
C ASP A 18 26.86 -1.67 16.83
N THR A 19 25.72 -1.44 17.46
CA THR A 19 24.44 -1.65 16.79
C THR A 19 24.31 -0.55 15.74
N PHE A 20 24.96 -0.70 14.60
CA PHE A 20 24.53 -0.06 13.37
C PHE A 20 23.16 -0.65 13.02
N ALA A 21 22.15 -0.26 13.75
CA ALA A 21 20.80 -0.28 13.27
C ALA A 21 20.82 0.62 12.03
N GLN A 22 20.80 0.01 10.86
CA GLN A 22 20.68 0.68 9.57
C GLN A 22 19.32 1.38 9.59
N GLU A 23 19.28 2.61 10.12
CA GLU A 23 18.11 3.48 10.06
C GLU A 23 17.76 3.61 8.58
N LYS A 24 16.65 2.99 8.20
CA LYS A 24 16.07 3.24 6.88
C LYS A 24 15.90 4.74 6.76
N PRO A 25 16.45 5.38 5.70
CA PRO A 25 16.35 6.82 5.53
C PRO A 25 14.88 7.24 5.71
N GLN A 26 14.62 8.03 6.76
CA GLN A 26 13.29 8.59 6.99
C GLN A 26 12.98 9.50 5.80
N LYS A 27 11.91 9.14 5.08
CA LYS A 27 11.42 9.98 3.98
C LYS A 27 11.18 11.40 4.48
N SER A 28 11.65 12.38 3.73
CA SER A 28 11.42 13.78 4.04
C SER A 28 9.92 14.08 4.10
N GLU A 29 9.55 15.16 4.79
CA GLU A 29 8.15 15.59 4.88
C GLU A 29 7.58 15.91 3.50
N ALA A 30 8.37 16.52 2.63
CA ALA A 30 8.01 16.78 1.23
C ALA A 30 7.71 15.49 0.45
N GLU A 31 8.55 14.45 0.56
CA GLU A 31 8.31 13.14 -0.09
C GLU A 31 7.06 12.45 0.44
N ARG A 32 6.74 12.62 1.73
CA ARG A 32 5.50 12.07 2.33
C ARG A 32 4.27 12.80 1.79
N ALA A 33 4.33 14.13 1.67
CA ALA A 33 3.27 14.96 1.12
C ALA A 33 3.01 14.62 -0.35
N GLU A 34 4.05 14.49 -1.17
CA GLU A 34 3.95 14.08 -2.57
C GLU A 34 3.32 12.68 -2.72
N GLN A 35 3.77 11.71 -1.91
CA GLN A 35 3.17 10.37 -1.92
C GLN A 35 1.71 10.36 -1.51
N LYS A 36 1.32 11.21 -0.56
CA LYS A 36 -0.08 11.37 -0.15
C LYS A 36 -0.92 11.96 -1.28
N ALA A 37 -0.43 13.02 -1.92
CA ALA A 37 -1.09 13.64 -3.06
C ALA A 37 -1.29 12.65 -4.22
N LYS A 38 -0.24 11.90 -4.57
CA LYS A 38 -0.31 10.86 -5.62
C LYS A 38 -1.31 9.75 -5.31
N ARG A 39 -1.39 9.31 -4.05
CA ARG A 39 -2.39 8.31 -3.63
C ARG A 39 -3.81 8.86 -3.76
N GLU A 40 -4.01 10.12 -3.43
CA GLU A 40 -5.32 10.78 -3.55
C GLU A 40 -5.72 10.92 -5.02
N GLN A 41 -4.83 11.34 -5.89
CA GLN A 41 -5.08 11.39 -7.34
C GLN A 41 -5.47 10.00 -7.90
N ILE A 42 -4.76 8.93 -7.51
CA ILE A 42 -5.11 7.56 -7.91
C ILE A 42 -6.52 7.19 -7.39
N MET A 43 -6.87 7.57 -6.18
CA MET A 43 -8.18 7.29 -5.60
C MET A 43 -9.29 8.03 -6.33
N GLN A 44 -9.10 9.31 -6.63
CA GLN A 44 -10.07 10.11 -7.40
C GLN A 44 -10.28 9.54 -8.81
N THR A 45 -9.20 9.27 -9.54
CA THR A 45 -9.30 8.65 -10.88
C THR A 45 -10.04 7.30 -10.83
N ARG A 46 -9.79 6.50 -9.77
CA ARG A 46 -10.51 5.24 -9.58
C ARG A 46 -12.00 5.44 -9.34
N LEU A 47 -12.39 6.42 -8.51
CA LEU A 47 -13.78 6.74 -8.22
C LEU A 47 -14.51 7.24 -9.48
N GLU A 48 -13.87 8.06 -10.30
CA GLU A 48 -14.42 8.51 -11.58
C GLU A 48 -14.67 7.34 -12.55
N LEU A 49 -13.70 6.44 -12.69
CA LEU A 49 -13.84 5.23 -13.51
C LEU A 49 -14.99 4.34 -13.01
N LEU A 50 -15.07 4.10 -11.69
CA LEU A 50 -16.14 3.30 -11.11
C LEU A 50 -17.50 3.94 -11.28
N LYS A 51 -17.61 5.27 -11.10
CA LYS A 51 -18.84 6.01 -11.32
C LYS A 51 -19.38 5.81 -12.75
N SER A 52 -18.48 5.90 -13.73
CA SER A 52 -18.81 5.70 -15.13
C SER A 52 -19.18 4.25 -15.44
N GLU A 53 -18.35 3.28 -15.04
CA GLU A 53 -18.54 1.87 -15.42
C GLU A 53 -19.74 1.21 -14.73
N LEU A 54 -20.02 1.62 -13.50
CA LEU A 54 -21.18 1.10 -12.74
C LEU A 54 -22.46 1.91 -12.94
N ASN A 55 -22.42 2.97 -13.77
CA ASN A 55 -23.54 3.89 -13.98
C ASN A 55 -24.12 4.41 -12.64
N ILE A 56 -23.22 4.79 -11.69
CA ILE A 56 -23.61 5.31 -10.38
C ILE A 56 -24.19 6.71 -10.53
N THR A 57 -25.42 6.93 -10.04
CA THR A 57 -26.05 8.25 -10.07
C THR A 57 -25.32 9.22 -9.12
N PRO A 58 -25.49 10.55 -9.30
CA PRO A 58 -24.91 11.51 -8.37
C PRO A 58 -25.31 11.28 -6.90
N GLU A 59 -26.57 10.93 -6.65
CA GLU A 59 -27.12 10.68 -5.32
C GLU A 59 -26.51 9.42 -4.70
N GLN A 60 -26.37 8.35 -5.50
CA GLN A 60 -25.67 7.13 -5.08
C GLN A 60 -24.20 7.42 -4.80
N PHE A 61 -23.54 8.24 -5.61
CA PHE A 61 -22.12 8.52 -5.50
C PHE A 61 -21.75 9.20 -4.17
N VAL A 62 -22.59 10.13 -3.69
CA VAL A 62 -22.40 10.79 -2.39
C VAL A 62 -22.31 9.78 -1.24
N LYS A 63 -23.11 8.69 -1.30
CA LYS A 63 -23.08 7.62 -0.30
C LYS A 63 -21.95 6.60 -0.58
N PHE A 64 -21.71 6.29 -1.85
CA PHE A 64 -20.76 5.28 -2.29
C PHE A 64 -19.29 5.67 -2.00
N GLU A 65 -18.90 6.90 -2.31
CA GLU A 65 -17.51 7.35 -2.18
C GLU A 65 -16.93 7.12 -0.78
N PRO A 66 -17.53 7.57 0.34
CA PRO A 66 -16.97 7.36 1.68
C PRO A 66 -16.89 5.87 2.05
N ILE A 67 -17.87 5.05 1.64
CA ILE A 67 -17.86 3.61 1.87
C ILE A 67 -16.71 2.96 1.08
N TYR A 68 -16.55 3.29 -0.19
CA TYR A 68 -15.51 2.74 -1.04
C TYR A 68 -14.10 3.13 -0.56
N ARG A 69 -13.90 4.37 -0.11
CA ARG A 69 -12.63 4.82 0.47
C ARG A 69 -12.25 3.98 1.70
N LYS A 70 -13.17 3.76 2.62
CA LYS A 70 -12.96 2.89 3.80
C LYS A 70 -12.67 1.45 3.39
N TYR A 71 -13.43 0.88 2.47
CA TYR A 71 -13.19 -0.45 1.91
C TYR A 71 -11.76 -0.57 1.37
N ARG A 72 -11.31 0.36 0.55
CA ARG A 72 -9.96 0.33 -0.04
C ARG A 72 -8.86 0.52 1.01
N GLN A 73 -9.10 1.32 2.02
CA GLN A 73 -8.18 1.48 3.15
C GLN A 73 -7.99 0.14 3.89
N GLU A 74 -9.08 -0.59 4.16
CA GLU A 74 -9.00 -1.88 4.83
C GLU A 74 -8.33 -2.95 3.97
N ILE A 75 -8.67 -3.04 2.68
CA ILE A 75 -7.95 -3.91 1.74
C ILE A 75 -6.44 -3.61 1.75
N SER A 76 -6.06 -2.34 1.67
CA SER A 76 -4.66 -1.92 1.73
C SER A 76 -3.99 -2.33 3.05
N ARG A 77 -4.69 -2.17 4.18
CA ARG A 77 -4.19 -2.56 5.49
C ARG A 77 -3.92 -4.05 5.56
N VAL A 78 -4.90 -4.90 5.23
CA VAL A 78 -4.75 -6.37 5.34
C VAL A 78 -3.68 -6.90 4.39
N THR A 79 -3.59 -6.38 3.16
CA THR A 79 -2.55 -6.79 2.20
C THR A 79 -1.16 -6.28 2.57
N SER A 80 -1.06 -5.27 3.46
CA SER A 80 0.21 -4.75 3.94
C SER A 80 0.76 -5.46 5.17
N MET A 81 -0.07 -6.23 5.89
CA MET A 81 0.33 -6.92 7.13
C MET A 81 1.38 -8.00 6.87
N ASN A 82 1.27 -8.74 5.78
CA ASN A 82 2.18 -9.84 5.46
C ASN A 82 3.25 -9.35 4.48
N LYS A 83 4.43 -8.98 5.00
CA LYS A 83 5.54 -8.47 4.18
C LYS A 83 6.09 -9.53 3.23
N GLU A 84 6.12 -10.77 3.66
CA GLU A 84 6.58 -11.94 2.90
C GLU A 84 5.79 -12.13 1.60
N ALA A 85 4.48 -11.84 1.61
CA ALA A 85 3.63 -11.92 0.43
C ALA A 85 4.11 -11.04 -0.75
N ARG A 86 4.90 -9.99 -0.45
CA ARG A 86 5.43 -9.02 -1.42
C ARG A 86 6.79 -9.41 -1.99
N ILE A 87 7.41 -10.49 -1.49
CA ILE A 87 8.69 -10.96 -2.00
C ILE A 87 8.53 -11.31 -3.48
N LYS A 88 9.40 -10.71 -4.31
CA LYS A 88 9.41 -10.95 -5.76
C LYS A 88 9.93 -12.34 -6.07
N LYS A 89 9.52 -12.92 -7.21
CA LYS A 89 9.97 -14.26 -7.66
C LYS A 89 11.50 -14.37 -7.69
N ALA A 90 12.19 -13.32 -8.13
CA ALA A 90 13.67 -13.29 -8.18
C ALA A 90 14.36 -13.46 -6.81
N ASN A 91 13.66 -13.14 -5.72
CA ASN A 91 14.16 -13.24 -4.35
C ASN A 91 13.54 -14.44 -3.59
N THR A 92 12.90 -15.38 -4.30
CA THR A 92 12.31 -16.58 -3.72
C THR A 92 13.35 -17.68 -3.69
N THR A 93 13.59 -18.24 -2.51
CA THR A 93 14.48 -19.39 -2.28
C THR A 93 13.65 -20.56 -1.73
N ASN A 94 14.20 -21.77 -1.75
CA ASN A 94 13.54 -22.93 -1.15
C ASN A 94 13.23 -22.72 0.34
N GLU A 95 14.10 -22.01 1.05
CA GLU A 95 13.94 -21.70 2.47
C GLU A 95 12.75 -20.80 2.77
N ASN A 96 12.48 -19.77 1.93
CA ASN A 96 11.40 -18.81 2.17
C ASN A 96 10.11 -19.10 1.38
N ALA A 97 10.12 -20.07 0.45
CA ALA A 97 9.01 -20.35 -0.45
C ALA A 97 7.69 -20.63 0.29
N LEU A 98 7.70 -21.52 1.29
CA LEU A 98 6.49 -21.85 2.05
C LEU A 98 5.96 -20.66 2.86
N LYS A 99 6.83 -19.82 3.44
CA LYS A 99 6.45 -18.60 4.14
C LYS A 99 5.76 -17.61 3.18
N ILE A 100 6.29 -17.47 1.96
CA ILE A 100 5.71 -16.61 0.92
C ILE A 100 4.32 -17.12 0.50
N VAL A 101 4.17 -18.41 0.24
CA VAL A 101 2.89 -19.01 -0.14
C VAL A 101 1.86 -18.84 0.97
N SER A 102 2.22 -19.17 2.21
CA SER A 102 1.35 -19.01 3.38
C SER A 102 0.89 -17.55 3.54
N ALA A 103 1.81 -16.59 3.45
CA ALA A 103 1.49 -15.17 3.54
C ALA A 103 0.55 -14.69 2.41
N ARG A 104 0.72 -15.21 1.18
CA ARG A 104 -0.18 -14.89 0.06
C ARG A 104 -1.58 -15.47 0.25
N LEU A 105 -1.69 -16.71 0.71
CA LEU A 105 -2.97 -17.33 1.04
C LEU A 105 -3.68 -16.59 2.18
N ALA A 106 -2.96 -16.22 3.24
CA ALA A 106 -3.52 -15.41 4.32
C ALA A 106 -4.05 -14.05 3.81
N ASN A 107 -3.32 -13.37 2.92
CA ASN A 107 -3.80 -12.12 2.30
C ASN A 107 -5.07 -12.34 1.46
N GLN A 108 -5.20 -13.47 0.75
CA GLN A 108 -6.41 -13.80 0.00
C GLN A 108 -7.61 -14.00 0.92
N ILE A 109 -7.42 -14.76 2.00
CA ILE A 109 -8.47 -15.00 3.02
C ILE A 109 -8.92 -13.66 3.64
N PHE A 110 -7.98 -12.84 4.13
CA PHE A 110 -8.31 -11.55 4.72
C PHE A 110 -8.99 -10.60 3.73
N THR A 111 -8.54 -10.59 2.48
CA THR A 111 -9.18 -9.80 1.42
C THR A 111 -10.61 -10.26 1.17
N ALA A 112 -10.86 -11.57 1.10
CA ALA A 112 -12.20 -12.14 0.95
C ALA A 112 -13.10 -11.78 2.13
N THR A 113 -12.59 -11.85 3.36
CA THR A 113 -13.32 -11.46 4.58
C THR A 113 -13.72 -9.98 4.55
N VAL A 114 -12.81 -9.08 4.14
CA VAL A 114 -13.16 -7.66 3.97
C VAL A 114 -14.24 -7.48 2.92
N LYS A 115 -14.10 -8.11 1.75
CA LYS A 115 -15.11 -8.06 0.67
C LYS A 115 -16.48 -8.53 1.16
N GLN A 116 -16.53 -9.66 1.87
CA GLN A 116 -17.77 -10.21 2.42
C GLN A 116 -18.44 -9.24 3.41
N ARG A 117 -17.68 -8.62 4.30
CA ARG A 117 -18.22 -7.63 5.24
C ARG A 117 -18.79 -6.40 4.53
N TYR A 118 -18.10 -5.91 3.51
CA TYR A 118 -18.54 -4.73 2.76
C TYR A 118 -19.71 -5.01 1.81
N LEU A 119 -20.04 -6.28 1.54
CA LEU A 119 -21.16 -6.65 0.67
C LEU A 119 -22.46 -5.95 1.12
N MET A 120 -22.79 -6.07 2.41
CA MET A 120 -24.01 -5.45 2.97
C MET A 120 -23.89 -3.94 3.13
N ILE A 121 -22.70 -3.43 3.43
CA ILE A 121 -22.48 -1.99 3.59
C ILE A 121 -22.67 -1.26 2.24
N PHE A 122 -22.25 -1.86 1.13
CA PHE A 122 -22.46 -1.28 -0.20
C PHE A 122 -23.94 -1.19 -0.61
N THR A 123 -24.83 -2.05 -0.09
CA THR A 123 -26.27 -1.95 -0.37
C THR A 123 -26.91 -0.66 0.15
N GLU A 124 -26.26 0.04 1.07
CA GLU A 124 -26.71 1.36 1.54
C GLU A 124 -26.51 2.48 0.50
N ALA A 125 -25.69 2.22 -0.54
CA ALA A 125 -25.28 3.22 -1.52
C ALA A 125 -25.61 2.85 -2.97
N ILE A 126 -25.48 1.57 -3.34
CA ILE A 126 -25.62 1.10 -4.73
C ILE A 126 -26.42 -0.21 -4.80
N GLU A 127 -26.96 -0.50 -5.97
CA GLU A 127 -27.78 -1.68 -6.24
C GLU A 127 -26.98 -2.99 -6.23
N PRO A 128 -27.60 -4.14 -5.88
CA PRO A 128 -26.93 -5.44 -5.85
C PRO A 128 -26.20 -5.83 -7.14
N LEU A 129 -26.74 -5.51 -8.31
CA LEU A 129 -26.07 -5.75 -9.59
C LEU A 129 -24.82 -4.87 -9.76
N GLN A 130 -24.87 -3.62 -9.28
CA GLN A 130 -23.70 -2.74 -9.26
C GLN A 130 -22.63 -3.26 -8.30
N ILE A 131 -23.00 -3.86 -7.17
CA ILE A 131 -22.05 -4.47 -6.22
C ILE A 131 -21.37 -5.69 -6.87
N MET A 132 -22.12 -6.54 -7.53
CA MET A 132 -21.56 -7.69 -8.25
C MET A 132 -20.55 -7.23 -9.29
N GLU A 133 -20.90 -6.23 -10.08
CA GLU A 133 -20.02 -5.66 -11.08
C GLU A 133 -18.81 -4.95 -10.46
N LEU A 134 -18.99 -4.21 -9.37
CA LEU A 134 -17.89 -3.60 -8.60
C LEU A 134 -16.82 -4.63 -8.25
N TYR A 135 -17.19 -5.78 -7.68
CA TYR A 135 -16.23 -6.81 -7.30
C TYR A 135 -15.53 -7.45 -8.51
N ARG A 136 -16.20 -7.49 -9.66
CA ARG A 136 -15.62 -7.98 -10.91
C ARG A 136 -14.55 -7.03 -11.47
N ILE A 137 -14.81 -5.72 -11.44
CA ILE A 137 -13.97 -4.71 -12.11
C ILE A 137 -12.95 -4.03 -11.20
N ASP A 138 -13.10 -4.07 -9.86
CA ASP A 138 -12.30 -3.28 -8.90
C ASP A 138 -10.78 -3.40 -9.11
N GLU A 139 -10.28 -4.61 -9.36
CA GLU A 139 -8.85 -4.83 -9.61
C GLU A 139 -8.38 -4.26 -10.95
N ARG A 140 -9.22 -4.34 -11.99
CA ARG A 140 -8.94 -3.76 -13.30
C ARG A 140 -8.88 -2.24 -13.22
N VAL A 141 -9.91 -1.63 -12.67
CA VAL A 141 -10.01 -0.18 -12.46
C VAL A 141 -8.85 0.35 -11.59
N SER A 142 -8.47 -0.43 -10.57
CA SER A 142 -7.31 -0.08 -9.73
C SER A 142 -6.00 0.01 -10.51
N ARG A 143 -5.76 -0.94 -11.42
CA ARG A 143 -4.56 -0.92 -12.27
C ARG A 143 -4.62 0.19 -13.31
N GLU A 144 -5.79 0.44 -13.88
CA GLU A 144 -6.00 1.48 -14.88
C GLU A 144 -5.77 2.89 -14.29
N ALA A 145 -6.35 3.19 -13.15
CA ALA A 145 -6.11 4.46 -12.44
C ALA A 145 -4.62 4.71 -12.17
N GLN A 146 -3.88 3.66 -11.77
CA GLN A 146 -2.44 3.77 -11.56
C GLN A 146 -1.68 4.08 -12.86
N LYS A 147 -2.07 3.45 -13.97
CA LYS A 147 -1.46 3.70 -15.29
C LYS A 147 -1.70 5.13 -15.76
N ILE A 148 -2.94 5.63 -15.63
CA ILE A 148 -3.30 7.00 -16.00
C ILE A 148 -2.46 8.02 -15.23
N ILE A 149 -2.35 7.89 -13.92
CA ILE A 149 -1.56 8.84 -13.11
C ILE A 149 -0.07 8.74 -13.42
N LYS A 150 0.46 7.53 -13.67
CA LYS A 150 1.85 7.35 -14.07
C LYS A 150 2.14 7.98 -15.43
N SER A 151 1.26 7.85 -16.40
CA SER A 151 1.44 8.48 -17.73
C SER A 151 1.42 10.01 -17.64
N ARG A 152 0.50 10.61 -16.86
CA ARG A 152 0.43 12.05 -16.64
C ARG A 152 1.74 12.57 -16.02
N SER A 153 2.24 11.95 -14.97
CA SER A 153 3.50 12.38 -14.32
C SER A 153 4.73 12.27 -15.27
N ASN A 154 4.76 11.31 -16.18
CA ASN A 154 5.83 11.21 -17.17
C ASN A 154 5.74 12.32 -18.24
N THR A 155 4.55 12.68 -18.68
CA THR A 155 4.33 13.76 -19.66
C THR A 155 4.72 15.13 -19.07
N GLU A 156 4.35 15.40 -17.82
CA GLU A 156 4.73 16.62 -17.12
C GLU A 156 6.25 16.76 -16.95
N ALA A 157 6.93 15.66 -16.63
CA ALA A 157 8.40 15.64 -16.52
C ALA A 157 9.10 15.92 -17.87
N THR A 158 8.52 15.46 -18.99
CA THR A 158 9.09 15.66 -20.34
C THR A 158 8.88 17.10 -20.83
N THR A 159 7.77 17.75 -20.48
CA THR A 159 7.49 19.14 -20.86
C THR A 159 8.21 20.18 -20.00
N ALA A 160 8.69 19.79 -18.81
CA ALA A 160 9.43 20.68 -17.91
C ALA A 160 10.92 20.84 -18.25
N THR A 161 11.45 20.13 -19.26
CA THR A 161 12.84 20.29 -19.69
C THR A 161 12.90 21.40 -20.74
N PRO A 162 13.50 22.59 -20.45
CA PRO A 162 13.61 23.66 -21.43
C PRO A 162 14.53 23.24 -22.59
N PRO A 163 14.28 23.68 -23.81
CA PRO A 163 15.16 23.37 -24.94
C PRO A 163 16.54 24.03 -24.68
N THR A 164 17.53 23.18 -24.53
CA THR A 164 18.95 23.59 -24.51
C THR A 164 19.27 24.26 -25.84
N LYS A 165 19.59 25.55 -25.77
CA LYS A 165 20.15 26.32 -26.90
C LYS A 165 21.63 25.96 -27.08
#